data_55fd3bbf59cac0a479e739ca5da3bf2c
#
_entry.id   55fd3bbf59cac0a479e739ca5da3bf2c
#
_cell.length_a   1.000
_cell.length_b   1.000
_cell.length_c   1.000
_cell.angle_alpha   90.00
_cell.angle_beta   90.00
_cell.angle_gamma   90.00
#
_symmetry.space_group_name_H-M   'P 1'
#
loop_
_entity.id
_entity.type
_entity.pdbx_description
1 polymer ?
#
loop_
_entity_poly.entity_id
_entity_poly.type
_entity_poly.pdbx_seq_one_letter_code
_entity_poly.pdbx_strand_id
1 'polypeptide(L)'
;MFVIGLCGGSGSGKGSVCDIFCKYGIGSIDTDALYHEITSAPSECLTALKNEFGSEIITESGSLNRPKLASLVFSGDGADQRLNRLNEISHKFILDETRRRLDKYRQNGAIATIVDAPALFESGFDSECDLLICVVADREKRIERIMSRDCISREKAEARIASQIPEEELIARCDFVIRNDGDLNNLQDEVKNVLKQILENN
;
A
#
# COMPACT_ATOMS: atom_id res chain seq x y z
N MET A 1 6.96 -19.62 5.25
CA MET A 1 6.03 -18.49 5.41
C MET A 1 5.84 -17.85 4.06
N PHE A 2 4.63 -17.81 3.57
CA PHE A 2 4.30 -17.12 2.32
C PHE A 2 4.27 -15.61 2.51
N VAL A 3 4.83 -14.89 1.56
CA VAL A 3 4.70 -13.43 1.43
C VAL A 3 3.66 -13.15 0.35
N ILE A 4 2.56 -12.53 0.74
CA ILE A 4 1.42 -12.25 -0.14
C ILE A 4 1.41 -10.75 -0.43
N GLY A 5 1.66 -10.35 -1.67
CA GLY A 5 1.48 -8.97 -2.11
C GLY A 5 0.00 -8.67 -2.35
N LEU A 6 -0.51 -7.62 -1.71
CA LEU A 6 -1.88 -7.17 -1.90
C LEU A 6 -1.90 -5.85 -2.65
N CYS A 7 -2.48 -5.85 -3.84
CA CYS A 7 -2.68 -4.66 -4.64
C CYS A 7 -4.17 -4.38 -4.90
N GLY A 8 -4.46 -3.26 -5.52
CA GLY A 8 -5.81 -2.85 -5.87
C GLY A 8 -5.98 -1.35 -5.77
N GLY A 9 -6.84 -0.80 -6.61
CA GLY A 9 -7.05 0.63 -6.72
C GLY A 9 -7.66 1.26 -5.46
N SER A 10 -7.58 2.56 -5.37
CA SER A 10 -8.21 3.36 -4.31
C SER A 10 -9.70 3.03 -4.21
N GLY A 11 -10.23 2.85 -3.02
CA GLY A 11 -11.63 2.49 -2.79
C GLY A 11 -12.01 1.02 -3.03
N SER A 12 -11.07 0.15 -3.47
CA SER A 12 -11.35 -1.27 -3.66
C SER A 12 -11.61 -2.04 -2.35
N GLY A 13 -11.08 -1.56 -1.22
CA GLY A 13 -11.29 -2.15 0.10
C GLY A 13 -10.19 -3.10 0.57
N LYS A 14 -8.94 -2.89 0.15
CA LYS A 14 -7.77 -3.66 0.59
C LYS A 14 -7.69 -3.80 2.11
N GLY A 15 -7.87 -2.70 2.87
CA GLY A 15 -7.84 -2.74 4.33
C GLY A 15 -8.84 -3.73 4.92
N SER A 16 -10.10 -3.77 4.42
CA SER A 16 -11.09 -4.75 4.85
C SER A 16 -10.68 -6.19 4.54
N VAL A 17 -10.02 -6.41 3.42
CA VAL A 17 -9.45 -7.71 3.04
C VAL A 17 -8.34 -8.10 4.01
N CYS A 18 -7.41 -7.18 4.33
CA CYS A 18 -6.36 -7.40 5.35
C CYS A 18 -6.97 -7.78 6.71
N ASP A 19 -7.99 -7.03 7.16
CA ASP A 19 -8.68 -7.28 8.43
C ASP A 19 -9.29 -8.69 8.49
N ILE A 20 -9.84 -9.16 7.36
CA ILE A 20 -10.41 -10.51 7.29
C ILE A 20 -9.29 -11.55 7.32
N PHE A 21 -8.22 -11.41 6.56
CA PHE A 21 -7.08 -12.32 6.62
C PHE A 21 -6.47 -12.39 8.02
N CYS A 22 -6.37 -11.25 8.73
CA CYS A 22 -5.90 -11.20 10.11
C CYS A 22 -6.75 -12.06 11.07
N LYS A 23 -8.07 -12.15 10.87
CA LYS A 23 -8.96 -13.03 11.64
C LYS A 23 -8.65 -14.52 11.44
N TYR A 24 -8.01 -14.87 10.34
CA TYR A 24 -7.53 -16.23 10.06
C TYR A 24 -6.07 -16.46 10.48
N GLY A 25 -5.47 -15.52 11.23
CA GLY A 25 -4.10 -15.65 11.74
C GLY A 25 -3.00 -15.29 10.73
N ILE A 26 -3.37 -14.67 9.61
CA ILE A 26 -2.40 -14.17 8.61
C ILE A 26 -1.93 -12.79 9.06
N GLY A 27 -0.61 -12.59 9.14
CA GLY A 27 -0.02 -11.29 9.47
C GLY A 27 -0.27 -10.25 8.38
N SER A 28 -0.20 -8.96 8.73
CA SER A 28 -0.34 -7.88 7.75
C SER A 28 0.69 -6.78 8.01
N ILE A 29 1.27 -6.25 6.93
CA ILE A 29 2.16 -5.08 6.91
C ILE A 29 1.54 -4.07 5.96
N ASP A 30 1.12 -2.92 6.48
CA ASP A 30 0.66 -1.78 5.71
C ASP A 30 1.86 -0.86 5.45
N THR A 31 2.27 -0.72 4.19
CA THR A 31 3.46 0.07 3.81
C THR A 31 3.22 1.58 3.90
N ASP A 32 1.97 2.06 3.77
CA ASP A 32 1.63 3.47 3.99
C ASP A 32 1.73 3.82 5.48
N ALA A 33 1.18 2.98 6.35
CA ALA A 33 1.31 3.14 7.81
C ALA A 33 2.77 3.07 8.23
N LEU A 34 3.56 2.17 7.64
CA LEU A 34 4.98 2.02 7.87
C LEU A 34 5.76 3.28 7.47
N TYR A 35 5.47 3.86 6.29
CA TYR A 35 6.08 5.13 5.90
C TYR A 35 5.76 6.26 6.89
N HIS A 36 4.51 6.31 7.38
CA HIS A 36 4.14 7.24 8.43
C HIS A 36 4.95 7.03 9.70
N GLU A 37 5.16 5.80 10.12
CA GLU A 37 5.93 5.45 11.31
C GLU A 37 7.40 5.87 11.19
N ILE A 38 8.08 5.47 10.11
CA ILE A 38 9.52 5.77 9.90
C ILE A 38 9.81 7.26 9.63
N THR A 39 8.77 8.08 9.40
CA THR A 39 8.90 9.52 9.19
C THR A 39 8.28 10.37 10.30
N SER A 40 7.72 9.76 11.35
CA SER A 40 7.11 10.46 12.49
C SER A 40 8.08 10.80 13.63
N ALA A 41 9.28 10.21 13.61
CA ALA A 41 10.35 10.43 14.58
C ALA A 41 11.70 10.45 13.86
N PRO A 42 12.78 10.92 14.49
CA PRO A 42 14.13 10.87 13.90
C PRO A 42 14.49 9.46 13.43
N SER A 43 14.86 9.33 12.16
CA SER A 43 15.18 8.07 11.51
C SER A 43 16.19 8.28 10.39
N GLU A 44 16.76 7.19 9.87
CA GLU A 44 17.65 7.23 8.71
C GLU A 44 16.88 7.70 7.45
N CYS A 45 15.63 7.27 7.29
CA CYS A 45 14.75 7.73 6.22
C CYS A 45 14.56 9.25 6.26
N LEU A 46 14.20 9.77 7.43
CA LEU A 46 13.99 11.21 7.61
C LEU A 46 15.29 12.01 7.40
N THR A 47 16.42 11.46 7.80
CA THR A 47 17.75 12.06 7.55
C THR A 47 18.07 12.10 6.06
N ALA A 48 17.80 11.03 5.33
CA ALA A 48 18.00 10.98 3.87
C ALA A 48 17.09 11.98 3.14
N LEU A 49 15.81 12.05 3.52
CA LEU A 49 14.87 13.03 2.98
C LEU A 49 15.30 14.48 3.28
N LYS A 50 15.76 14.76 4.49
CA LYS A 50 16.28 16.08 4.87
C LYS A 50 17.51 16.48 4.04
N ASN A 51 18.42 15.55 3.78
CA ASN A 51 19.61 15.81 2.97
C ASN A 51 19.27 16.13 1.51
N GLU A 52 18.21 15.52 0.98
CA GLU A 52 17.77 15.73 -0.39
C GLU A 52 16.93 17.01 -0.55
N PHE A 53 15.94 17.23 0.35
CA PHE A 53 14.89 18.25 0.20
C PHE A 53 15.08 19.47 1.11
N GLY A 54 16.11 19.47 1.97
CA GLY A 54 16.41 20.58 2.88
C GLY A 54 15.80 20.41 4.28
N SER A 55 16.26 21.24 5.21
CA SER A 55 15.85 21.16 6.63
C SER A 55 14.43 21.62 6.89
N GLU A 56 13.83 22.38 5.98
CA GLU A 56 12.46 22.90 6.08
C GLU A 56 11.36 21.84 6.03
N ILE A 57 11.72 20.62 5.58
CA ILE A 57 10.78 19.47 5.61
C ILE A 57 10.71 18.82 7.00
N ILE A 58 11.47 19.30 7.98
CA ILE A 58 11.44 18.78 9.35
C ILE A 58 10.70 19.76 10.24
N THR A 59 9.75 19.25 11.03
CA THR A 59 9.02 20.03 12.03
C THR A 59 9.92 20.30 13.27
N GLU A 60 9.50 21.21 14.12
CA GLU A 60 10.16 21.47 15.42
C GLU A 60 10.20 20.24 16.31
N SER A 61 9.22 19.34 16.20
CA SER A 61 9.16 18.06 16.91
C SER A 61 10.08 16.98 16.33
N GLY A 62 10.80 17.26 15.23
CA GLY A 62 11.70 16.31 14.59
C GLY A 62 11.02 15.28 13.67
N SER A 63 9.77 15.51 13.30
CA SER A 63 9.02 14.67 12.35
C SER A 63 8.95 15.29 10.95
N LEU A 64 8.47 14.53 9.96
CA LEU A 64 8.31 15.02 8.59
C LEU A 64 7.17 16.05 8.48
N ASN A 65 7.48 17.22 7.94
CA ASN A 65 6.50 18.23 7.51
C ASN A 65 5.95 17.84 6.12
N ARG A 66 4.94 16.98 6.08
CA ARG A 66 4.35 16.47 4.83
C ARG A 66 3.82 17.57 3.91
N PRO A 67 3.08 18.59 4.39
CA PRO A 67 2.62 19.70 3.53
C PRO A 67 3.78 20.43 2.87
N LYS A 68 4.87 20.66 3.61
CA LYS A 68 6.06 21.33 3.07
C LYS A 68 6.76 20.48 2.03
N LEU A 69 6.98 19.19 2.32
CA LEU A 69 7.57 18.26 1.35
C LEU A 69 6.70 18.17 0.08
N ALA A 70 5.38 18.03 0.22
CA ALA A 70 4.47 18.01 -0.91
C ALA A 70 4.57 19.29 -1.76
N SER A 71 4.62 20.47 -1.12
CA SER A 71 4.79 21.73 -1.84
C SER A 71 6.09 21.82 -2.62
N LEU A 72 7.17 21.23 -2.12
CA LEU A 72 8.46 21.19 -2.83
C LEU A 72 8.46 20.20 -3.98
N VAL A 73 7.88 19.02 -3.77
CA VAL A 73 7.91 17.92 -4.74
C VAL A 73 6.97 18.17 -5.91
N PHE A 74 5.76 18.69 -5.67
CA PHE A 74 4.71 18.79 -6.68
C PHE A 74 4.60 20.17 -7.35
N SER A 75 5.49 21.13 -7.06
CA SER A 75 5.38 22.50 -7.58
C SER A 75 6.53 22.87 -8.50
N GLY A 76 6.21 23.56 -9.62
CA GLY A 76 7.18 24.16 -10.52
C GLY A 76 7.95 23.19 -11.42
N ASP A 77 8.95 23.70 -12.12
CA ASP A 77 9.76 22.91 -13.06
C ASP A 77 10.55 21.82 -12.32
N GLY A 78 10.66 20.64 -12.94
CA GLY A 78 11.36 19.48 -12.36
C GLY A 78 10.58 18.73 -11.28
N ALA A 79 9.24 18.90 -11.17
CA ALA A 79 8.39 18.17 -10.22
C ALA A 79 8.54 16.66 -10.39
N ASP A 80 8.54 16.15 -11.62
CA ASP A 80 8.68 14.72 -11.89
C ASP A 80 10.02 14.16 -11.38
N GLN A 81 11.10 14.90 -11.54
CA GLN A 81 12.42 14.48 -11.04
C GLN A 81 12.44 14.43 -9.51
N ARG A 82 11.84 15.43 -8.84
CA ARG A 82 11.74 15.46 -7.38
C ARG A 82 10.85 14.34 -6.84
N LEU A 83 9.75 14.05 -7.53
CA LEU A 83 8.88 12.93 -7.17
C LEU A 83 9.60 11.59 -7.30
N ASN A 84 10.31 11.38 -8.42
CA ASN A 84 11.12 10.18 -8.62
C ASN A 84 12.16 10.03 -7.50
N ARG A 85 12.84 11.13 -7.15
CA ARG A 85 13.83 11.11 -6.07
C ARG A 85 13.22 10.83 -4.71
N LEU A 86 12.04 11.41 -4.41
CA LEU A 86 11.28 11.08 -3.20
C LEU A 86 10.93 9.60 -3.14
N ASN A 87 10.43 9.05 -4.24
CA ASN A 87 10.06 7.63 -4.34
C ASN A 87 11.28 6.72 -4.16
N GLU A 88 12.41 6.99 -4.82
CA GLU A 88 13.65 6.22 -4.66
C GLU A 88 14.09 6.14 -3.19
N ILE A 89 14.13 7.30 -2.50
CA ILE A 89 14.52 7.35 -1.10
C ILE A 89 13.50 6.61 -0.24
N SER A 90 12.21 6.93 -0.39
CA SER A 90 11.15 6.39 0.45
C SER A 90 11.00 4.87 0.27
N HIS A 91 10.96 4.38 -0.97
CA HIS A 91 10.82 2.96 -1.27
C HIS A 91 11.94 2.14 -0.64
N LYS A 92 13.19 2.62 -0.73
CA LYS A 92 14.32 1.92 -0.10
C LYS A 92 14.05 1.63 1.38
N PHE A 93 13.73 2.66 2.16
CA PHE A 93 13.54 2.51 3.61
C PHE A 93 12.25 1.75 3.96
N ILE A 94 11.19 1.92 3.17
CA ILE A 94 9.94 1.15 3.34
C ILE A 94 10.23 -0.33 3.11
N LEU A 95 10.93 -0.69 2.03
CA LEU A 95 11.23 -2.07 1.69
C LEU A 95 12.18 -2.71 2.72
N ASP A 96 13.21 -1.99 3.17
CA ASP A 96 14.13 -2.50 4.20
C ASP A 96 13.38 -2.78 5.51
N GLU A 97 12.49 -1.90 5.95
CA GLU A 97 11.68 -2.12 7.15
C GLU A 97 10.61 -3.21 6.93
N THR A 98 10.04 -3.31 5.72
CA THR A 98 9.11 -4.40 5.36
C THR A 98 9.81 -5.76 5.49
N ARG A 99 11.00 -5.91 4.92
CA ARG A 99 11.79 -7.15 5.03
C ARG A 99 12.10 -7.49 6.49
N ARG A 100 12.50 -6.50 7.30
CA ARG A 100 12.74 -6.67 8.73
C ARG A 100 11.51 -7.16 9.49
N ARG A 101 10.30 -6.66 9.14
CA ARG A 101 9.04 -7.13 9.74
C ARG A 101 8.67 -8.53 9.27
N LEU A 102 8.87 -8.83 8.00
CA LEU A 102 8.67 -10.18 7.46
C LEU A 102 9.56 -11.19 8.18
N ASP A 103 10.81 -10.86 8.44
CA ASP A 103 11.71 -11.75 9.20
C ASP A 103 11.23 -12.00 10.63
N LYS A 104 10.66 -10.99 11.30
CA LYS A 104 10.01 -11.20 12.60
C LYS A 104 8.81 -12.14 12.52
N TYR A 105 7.95 -12.00 11.49
CA TYR A 105 6.84 -12.93 11.27
C TYR A 105 7.33 -14.36 11.03
N ARG A 106 8.40 -14.54 10.23
CA ARG A 106 9.03 -15.87 10.00
C ARG A 106 9.55 -16.48 11.30
N GLN A 107 10.27 -15.70 12.10
CA GLN A 107 10.80 -16.15 13.40
C GLN A 107 9.70 -16.53 14.39
N ASN A 108 8.55 -15.88 14.31
CA ASN A 108 7.37 -16.18 15.14
C ASN A 108 6.51 -17.33 14.59
N GLY A 109 6.95 -18.02 13.54
CA GLY A 109 6.24 -19.17 12.98
C GLY A 109 5.00 -18.83 12.18
N ALA A 110 4.86 -17.60 11.65
CA ALA A 110 3.74 -17.22 10.80
C ALA A 110 3.69 -18.09 9.54
N ILE A 111 2.50 -18.55 9.15
CA ILE A 111 2.27 -19.35 7.94
C ILE A 111 2.34 -18.45 6.70
N ALA A 112 1.73 -17.28 6.78
CA ALA A 112 1.73 -16.28 5.72
C ALA A 112 1.66 -14.86 6.29
N THR A 113 2.10 -13.88 5.50
CA THR A 113 1.99 -12.45 5.83
C THR A 113 1.62 -11.68 4.56
N ILE A 114 0.62 -10.82 4.67
CA ILE A 114 0.23 -9.89 3.61
C ILE A 114 1.07 -8.63 3.71
N VAL A 115 1.53 -8.13 2.57
CA VAL A 115 2.10 -6.80 2.40
C VAL A 115 1.11 -5.97 1.58
N ASP A 116 0.37 -5.09 2.24
CA ASP A 116 -0.50 -4.10 1.58
C ASP A 116 0.37 -2.92 1.13
N ALA A 117 0.65 -2.90 -0.16
CA ALA A 117 1.52 -1.89 -0.77
C ALA A 117 0.80 -1.25 -1.97
N PRO A 118 0.38 0.02 -1.86
CA PRO A 118 -0.18 0.76 -3.01
C PRO A 118 0.80 0.85 -4.19
N ALA A 119 2.10 0.99 -3.90
CA ALA A 119 3.17 1.04 -4.89
C ALA A 119 3.89 -0.32 -5.04
N LEU A 120 3.15 -1.44 -4.99
CA LEU A 120 3.71 -2.79 -5.03
C LEU A 120 4.59 -3.02 -6.27
N PHE A 121 4.07 -2.66 -7.44
CA PHE A 121 4.75 -2.84 -8.72
C PHE A 121 5.79 -1.76 -8.99
N GLU A 122 5.51 -0.51 -8.63
CA GLU A 122 6.42 0.62 -8.83
C GLU A 122 7.69 0.50 -7.98
N SER A 123 7.57 -0.13 -6.81
CA SER A 123 8.71 -0.41 -5.92
C SER A 123 9.49 -1.67 -6.29
N GLY A 124 8.94 -2.53 -7.17
CA GLY A 124 9.50 -3.83 -7.54
C GLY A 124 9.35 -4.90 -6.46
N PHE A 125 8.58 -4.64 -5.39
CA PHE A 125 8.41 -5.59 -4.29
C PHE A 125 7.55 -6.81 -4.68
N ASP A 126 6.77 -6.72 -5.76
CA ASP A 126 6.04 -7.84 -6.34
C ASP A 126 6.95 -9.05 -6.62
N SER A 127 8.20 -8.82 -7.01
CA SER A 127 9.19 -9.88 -7.24
C SER A 127 9.66 -10.61 -5.97
N GLU A 128 9.40 -10.07 -4.78
CA GLU A 128 9.70 -10.67 -3.47
C GLU A 128 8.49 -11.40 -2.86
N CYS A 129 7.32 -11.31 -3.51
CA CYS A 129 6.11 -11.97 -3.08
C CYS A 129 6.01 -13.39 -3.69
N ASP A 130 5.57 -14.34 -2.88
CA ASP A 130 5.29 -15.71 -3.34
C ASP A 130 3.96 -15.77 -4.11
N LEU A 131 3.03 -14.86 -3.79
CA LEU A 131 1.69 -14.76 -4.38
C LEU A 131 1.24 -13.30 -4.44
N LEU A 132 0.45 -12.97 -5.47
CA LEU A 132 -0.14 -11.64 -5.64
C LEU A 132 -1.67 -11.72 -5.64
N ILE A 133 -2.32 -10.87 -4.86
CA ILE A 133 -3.78 -10.75 -4.78
C ILE A 133 -4.18 -9.34 -5.20
N CYS A 134 -5.08 -9.25 -6.19
CA CYS A 134 -5.71 -8.00 -6.59
C CYS A 134 -7.09 -7.86 -5.95
N VAL A 135 -7.34 -6.76 -5.24
CA VAL A 135 -8.67 -6.41 -4.74
C VAL A 135 -9.33 -5.44 -5.70
N VAL A 136 -10.48 -5.82 -6.24
CA VAL A 136 -11.26 -5.02 -7.19
C VAL A 136 -12.64 -4.71 -6.63
N ALA A 137 -13.24 -3.63 -7.11
CA ALA A 137 -14.62 -3.27 -6.80
C ALA A 137 -15.20 -2.41 -7.94
N ASP A 138 -16.52 -2.45 -8.06
CA ASP A 138 -17.25 -1.61 -9.00
C ASP A 138 -16.83 -0.14 -8.92
N ARG A 139 -16.68 0.51 -10.08
CA ARG A 139 -16.16 1.88 -10.18
C ARG A 139 -16.96 2.88 -9.36
N GLU A 140 -18.27 2.79 -9.38
CA GLU A 140 -19.15 3.71 -8.63
C GLU A 140 -18.99 3.51 -7.13
N LYS A 141 -18.91 2.26 -6.67
CA LYS A 141 -18.64 1.95 -5.26
C LYS A 141 -17.27 2.47 -4.80
N ARG A 142 -16.26 2.37 -5.65
CA ARG A 142 -14.93 2.94 -5.36
C ARG A 142 -15.02 4.46 -5.23
N ILE A 143 -15.71 5.16 -6.13
CA ILE A 143 -15.92 6.61 -6.08
C ILE A 143 -16.62 7.00 -4.77
N GLU A 144 -17.74 6.36 -4.43
CA GLU A 144 -18.49 6.62 -3.20
C GLU A 144 -17.63 6.43 -1.94
N ARG A 145 -16.86 5.33 -1.88
CA ARG A 145 -15.96 5.05 -0.76
C ARG A 145 -14.85 6.09 -0.63
N ILE A 146 -14.26 6.53 -1.74
CA ILE A 146 -13.22 7.57 -1.76
C ILE A 146 -13.80 8.92 -1.31
N MET A 147 -14.96 9.32 -1.84
CA MET A 147 -15.62 10.56 -1.45
C MET A 147 -15.93 10.58 0.04
N SER A 148 -16.50 9.49 0.57
CA SER A 148 -16.85 9.39 1.99
C SER A 148 -15.64 9.39 2.91
N ARG A 149 -14.59 8.63 2.56
CA ARG A 149 -13.38 8.51 3.38
C ARG A 149 -12.56 9.80 3.43
N ASP A 150 -12.38 10.43 2.28
CA ASP A 150 -11.44 11.54 2.11
C ASP A 150 -12.13 12.92 2.09
N CYS A 151 -13.47 12.95 2.20
CA CYS A 151 -14.29 14.17 2.16
C CYS A 151 -13.99 15.05 0.93
N ILE A 152 -13.84 14.41 -0.25
CA ILE A 152 -13.55 15.09 -1.53
C ILE A 152 -14.71 15.00 -2.50
N SER A 153 -14.70 15.87 -3.53
CA SER A 153 -15.73 15.83 -4.58
C SER A 153 -15.59 14.61 -5.49
N ARG A 154 -16.66 14.31 -6.23
CA ARG A 154 -16.69 13.21 -7.22
C ARG A 154 -15.60 13.35 -8.27
N GLU A 155 -15.42 14.57 -8.81
CA GLU A 155 -14.40 14.84 -9.83
C GLU A 155 -12.99 14.52 -9.33
N LYS A 156 -12.69 14.82 -8.05
CA LYS A 156 -11.40 14.49 -7.42
C LYS A 156 -11.24 12.98 -7.20
N ALA A 157 -12.32 12.29 -6.84
CA ALA A 157 -12.31 10.84 -6.69
C ALA A 157 -12.08 10.14 -8.04
N GLU A 158 -12.76 10.59 -9.09
CA GLU A 158 -12.61 10.08 -10.47
C GLU A 158 -11.19 10.35 -11.00
N ALA A 159 -10.65 11.55 -10.80
CA ALA A 159 -9.28 11.88 -11.19
C ALA A 159 -8.25 10.97 -10.49
N ARG A 160 -8.47 10.67 -9.18
CA ARG A 160 -7.62 9.74 -8.45
C ARG A 160 -7.68 8.32 -9.01
N ILE A 161 -8.84 7.83 -9.41
CA ILE A 161 -8.98 6.51 -10.04
C ILE A 161 -8.28 6.51 -11.40
N ALA A 162 -8.47 7.56 -12.19
CA ALA A 162 -7.89 7.68 -13.53
C ALA A 162 -6.35 7.78 -13.54
N SER A 163 -5.74 8.22 -12.43
CA SER A 163 -4.27 8.31 -12.30
C SER A 163 -3.60 6.99 -11.85
N GLN A 164 -4.38 5.95 -11.58
CA GLN A 164 -3.86 4.66 -11.14
C GLN A 164 -3.65 3.70 -12.32
N ILE A 165 -2.90 2.63 -12.08
CA ILE A 165 -2.79 1.51 -13.02
C ILE A 165 -4.20 0.99 -13.34
N PRO A 166 -4.54 0.75 -14.61
CA PRO A 166 -5.83 0.17 -15.01
C PRO A 166 -6.11 -1.15 -14.29
N GLU A 167 -7.38 -1.38 -13.91
CA GLU A 167 -7.77 -2.56 -13.15
C GLU A 167 -7.45 -3.86 -13.90
N GLU A 168 -7.67 -3.89 -15.21
CA GLU A 168 -7.36 -5.04 -16.07
C GLU A 168 -5.87 -5.38 -16.05
N GLU A 169 -5.00 -4.36 -15.99
CA GLU A 169 -3.55 -4.56 -15.90
C GLU A 169 -3.15 -5.10 -14.52
N LEU A 170 -3.76 -4.62 -13.44
CA LEU A 170 -3.53 -5.16 -12.09
C LEU A 170 -3.96 -6.63 -12.00
N ILE A 171 -5.16 -6.95 -12.53
CA ILE A 171 -5.69 -8.32 -12.58
C ILE A 171 -4.73 -9.24 -13.34
N ALA A 172 -4.22 -8.80 -14.48
CA ALA A 172 -3.34 -9.62 -15.32
C ALA A 172 -1.98 -9.95 -14.66
N ARG A 173 -1.57 -9.17 -13.64
CA ARG A 173 -0.33 -9.36 -12.90
C ARG A 173 -0.48 -10.20 -11.63
N CYS A 174 -1.70 -10.57 -11.24
CA CYS A 174 -1.97 -11.21 -9.95
C CYS A 174 -2.45 -12.65 -10.12
N ASP A 175 -2.12 -13.49 -9.13
CA ASP A 175 -2.51 -14.90 -9.08
C ASP A 175 -3.98 -15.07 -8.67
N PHE A 176 -4.48 -14.17 -7.83
CA PHE A 176 -5.85 -14.20 -7.31
C PHE A 176 -6.51 -12.82 -7.40
N VAL A 177 -7.84 -12.85 -7.56
CA VAL A 177 -8.69 -11.65 -7.55
C VAL A 177 -9.77 -11.80 -6.50
N ILE A 178 -9.89 -10.79 -5.63
CA ILE A 178 -10.98 -10.68 -4.65
C ILE A 178 -11.91 -9.56 -5.08
N ARG A 179 -13.20 -9.88 -5.33
CA ARG A 179 -14.22 -8.91 -5.69
C ARG A 179 -14.95 -8.40 -4.45
N ASN A 180 -14.92 -7.09 -4.25
CA ASN A 180 -15.53 -6.41 -3.10
C ASN A 180 -16.74 -5.57 -3.54
N ASP A 181 -17.69 -6.25 -4.22
CA ASP A 181 -18.92 -5.62 -4.73
C ASP A 181 -20.14 -5.92 -3.84
N GLY A 182 -20.03 -6.83 -2.92
CA GLY A 182 -21.08 -7.23 -2.00
C GLY A 182 -21.01 -6.56 -0.63
N ASP A 183 -21.70 -7.17 0.32
CA ASP A 183 -21.59 -6.83 1.72
C ASP A 183 -20.35 -7.48 2.39
N LEU A 184 -20.19 -7.28 3.70
CA LEU A 184 -19.07 -7.81 4.44
C LEU A 184 -19.06 -9.36 4.47
N ASN A 185 -20.22 -10.01 4.44
CA ASN A 185 -20.29 -11.48 4.44
C ASN A 185 -19.81 -12.03 3.10
N ASN A 186 -20.23 -11.41 1.99
CA ASN A 186 -19.75 -11.76 0.67
C ASN A 186 -18.22 -11.62 0.59
N LEU A 187 -17.67 -10.52 1.12
CA LEU A 187 -16.22 -10.31 1.13
C LEU A 187 -15.50 -11.36 1.98
N GLN A 188 -16.07 -11.77 3.12
CA GLN A 188 -15.52 -12.84 3.95
C GLN A 188 -15.47 -14.18 3.22
N ASP A 189 -16.52 -14.50 2.46
CA ASP A 189 -16.56 -15.72 1.66
C ASP A 189 -15.53 -15.70 0.52
N GLU A 190 -15.37 -14.57 -0.18
CA GLU A 190 -14.34 -14.39 -1.19
C GLU A 190 -12.93 -14.60 -0.62
N VAL A 191 -12.61 -13.94 0.50
CA VAL A 191 -11.31 -14.08 1.17
C VAL A 191 -11.07 -15.50 1.63
N LYS A 192 -12.09 -16.16 2.20
CA LYS A 192 -12.02 -17.56 2.65
C LYS A 192 -11.74 -18.52 1.48
N ASN A 193 -12.40 -18.30 0.34
CA ASN A 193 -12.20 -19.11 -0.86
C ASN A 193 -10.77 -18.98 -1.39
N VAL A 194 -10.24 -17.73 -1.46
CA VAL A 194 -8.85 -17.50 -1.88
C VAL A 194 -7.86 -18.13 -0.89
N LEU A 195 -8.07 -17.94 0.42
CA LEU A 195 -7.22 -18.54 1.44
C LEU A 195 -7.20 -20.09 1.35
N LYS A 196 -8.35 -20.71 1.11
CA LYS A 196 -8.44 -22.16 0.90
C LYS A 196 -7.61 -22.59 -0.30
N GLN A 197 -7.73 -21.92 -1.44
CA GLN A 197 -6.95 -22.23 -2.64
C GLN A 197 -5.43 -22.08 -2.41
N ILE A 198 -5.01 -21.05 -1.68
CA ILE A 198 -3.60 -20.85 -1.32
C ILE A 198 -3.08 -22.01 -0.47
N LEU A 199 -3.88 -22.49 0.49
CA LEU A 199 -3.47 -23.58 1.39
C LEU A 199 -3.54 -24.97 0.74
N GLU A 200 -4.41 -25.20 -0.24
CA GLU A 200 -4.54 -26.48 -0.96
C GLU A 200 -3.50 -26.67 -2.07
N ASN A 201 -2.97 -25.57 -2.63
CA ASN A 201 -1.98 -25.60 -3.71
C ASN A 201 -0.52 -25.62 -3.21
N ASN A 202 -0.30 -25.64 -1.90
CA ASN A 202 0.99 -25.61 -1.22
C ASN A 202 1.07 -26.61 -0.06
#